data_56a5c94c5b2de2fea284a28c4b92b474
#
_entry.id   56a5c94c5b2de2fea284a28c4b92b474
#
_cell.length_a   1.000
_cell.length_b   1.000
_cell.length_c   1.000
_cell.angle_alpha   90.00
_cell.angle_beta   90.00
_cell.angle_gamma   90.00
#
_symmetry.space_group_name_H-M   'P 1'
#
loop_
_entity.id
_entity.type
_entity.pdbx_description
1 polymer ?
#
loop_
_entity_poly.entity_id
_entity_poly.type
_entity_poly.pdbx_seq_one_letter_code
_entity_poly.pdbx_strand_id
1 'polypeptide(L)'
;MKIAVLPGDGIGPEIIKQAVKVLKAFGLENSLEYAPIGGAGFEAFKDPLPKSTLDLALAADAVLLGAVGHWKYDKLPRDMRPERGLLRIRQSLNLFANLRPAIMFSELIHASSLKAEVVSGLDILIVR
;
A
#
# COMPACT_ATOMS: atom_id res chain seq x y z
N MET A 1 -4.74 -5.77 -18.98
CA MET A 1 -4.13 -5.14 -17.80
C MET A 1 -4.26 -6.09 -16.63
N LYS A 2 -3.20 -6.28 -15.85
CA LYS A 2 -3.15 -7.14 -14.68
C LYS A 2 -2.75 -6.29 -13.46
N ILE A 3 -3.51 -6.38 -12.38
CA ILE A 3 -3.26 -5.63 -11.14
C ILE A 3 -3.03 -6.63 -10.01
N ALA A 4 -1.83 -6.61 -9.43
CA ALA A 4 -1.54 -7.36 -8.22
C ALA A 4 -2.13 -6.63 -7.02
N VAL A 5 -3.05 -7.27 -6.31
CA VAL A 5 -3.70 -6.72 -5.12
C VAL A 5 -3.08 -7.35 -3.88
N LEU A 6 -2.41 -6.54 -3.09
CA LEU A 6 -1.66 -6.94 -1.90
C LEU A 6 -2.27 -6.27 -0.67
N PRO A 7 -3.29 -6.88 -0.03
CA PRO A 7 -4.00 -6.25 1.09
C PRO A 7 -3.08 -5.91 2.27
N GLY A 8 -2.13 -6.79 2.59
CA GLY A 8 -1.22 -6.63 3.72
C GLY A 8 -1.88 -6.91 5.06
N ASP A 9 -1.63 -6.06 6.07
CA ASP A 9 -1.93 -6.28 7.46
C ASP A 9 -2.84 -5.19 8.07
N GLY A 10 -3.33 -5.44 9.28
CA GLY A 10 -4.06 -4.47 10.07
C GLY A 10 -5.28 -3.92 9.33
N ILE A 11 -5.26 -2.62 9.05
CA ILE A 11 -6.32 -1.91 8.30
C ILE A 11 -6.27 -2.21 6.79
N GLY A 12 -5.18 -2.81 6.28
CA GLY A 12 -4.95 -3.04 4.86
C GLY A 12 -6.09 -3.76 4.14
N PRO A 13 -6.57 -4.92 4.61
CA PRO A 13 -7.69 -5.63 3.98
C PRO A 13 -8.97 -4.79 3.90
N GLU A 14 -9.25 -3.96 4.90
CA GLU A 14 -10.43 -3.11 4.94
C GLU A 14 -10.37 -2.00 3.87
N ILE A 15 -9.27 -1.27 3.79
CA ILE A 15 -9.09 -0.20 2.81
C ILE A 15 -9.03 -0.75 1.38
N ILE A 16 -8.35 -1.87 1.16
CA ILE A 16 -8.31 -2.54 -0.14
C ILE A 16 -9.69 -2.97 -0.61
N LYS A 17 -10.53 -3.47 0.29
CA LYS A 17 -11.92 -3.80 -0.04
C LYS A 17 -12.69 -2.60 -0.62
N GLN A 18 -12.46 -1.39 -0.11
CA GLN A 18 -13.09 -0.17 -0.66
C GLN A 18 -12.46 0.25 -2.00
N ALA A 19 -11.13 0.23 -2.10
CA ALA A 19 -10.45 0.52 -3.36
C ALA A 19 -10.88 -0.43 -4.49
N VAL A 20 -10.99 -1.72 -4.20
CA VAL A 20 -11.46 -2.74 -5.17
C VAL A 20 -12.90 -2.48 -5.63
N LYS A 21 -13.79 -1.96 -4.77
CA LYS A 21 -15.14 -1.58 -5.21
C LYS A 21 -15.09 -0.50 -6.30
N VAL A 22 -14.20 0.47 -6.17
CA VAL A 22 -14.00 1.51 -7.17
C VAL A 22 -13.46 0.90 -8.47
N LEU A 23 -12.43 0.05 -8.40
CA LEU A 23 -11.89 -0.61 -9.59
C LEU A 23 -12.92 -1.47 -10.32
N LYS A 24 -13.78 -2.18 -9.59
CA LYS A 24 -14.90 -2.93 -10.17
C LYS A 24 -15.91 -2.03 -10.89
N ALA A 25 -16.21 -0.85 -10.35
CA ALA A 25 -17.08 0.11 -11.00
C ALA A 25 -16.51 0.61 -12.34
N PHE A 26 -15.19 0.53 -12.53
CA PHE A 26 -14.51 0.78 -13.80
C PHE A 26 -14.36 -0.47 -14.70
N GLY A 27 -14.99 -1.59 -14.35
CA GLY A 27 -14.95 -2.83 -15.15
C GLY A 27 -13.62 -3.57 -15.07
N LEU A 28 -12.84 -3.37 -14.01
CA LEU A 28 -11.49 -3.97 -13.85
C LEU A 28 -11.48 -5.23 -12.97
N GLU A 29 -12.63 -5.81 -12.65
CA GLU A 29 -12.74 -6.99 -11.78
C GLU A 29 -11.92 -8.19 -12.27
N ASN A 30 -11.87 -8.42 -13.58
CA ASN A 30 -11.13 -9.53 -14.19
C ASN A 30 -9.61 -9.28 -14.27
N SER A 31 -9.16 -8.09 -13.88
CA SER A 31 -7.75 -7.68 -13.88
C SER A 31 -7.07 -7.87 -12.52
N LEU A 32 -7.82 -8.26 -11.47
CA LEU A 32 -7.35 -8.27 -10.09
C LEU A 32 -6.87 -9.66 -9.68
N GLU A 33 -5.62 -9.77 -9.30
CA GLU A 33 -5.05 -10.99 -8.71
C GLU A 33 -4.51 -10.70 -7.31
N TYR A 34 -4.81 -11.57 -6.35
CA TYR A 34 -4.50 -11.34 -4.93
C TYR A 34 -3.32 -12.17 -4.45
N ALA A 35 -2.46 -11.57 -3.62
CA ALA A 35 -1.41 -12.29 -2.92
C ALA A 35 -1.13 -11.67 -1.54
N PRO A 36 -0.67 -12.48 -0.55
CA PRO A 36 -0.34 -12.00 0.78
C PRO A 36 1.03 -11.32 0.81
N ILE A 37 1.15 -10.25 1.60
CA ILE A 37 2.42 -9.55 1.88
C ILE A 37 2.45 -9.14 3.36
N GLY A 38 3.63 -8.86 3.89
CA GLY A 38 3.78 -8.41 5.27
C GLY A 38 3.56 -9.54 6.27
N GLY A 39 2.81 -9.27 7.32
CA GLY A 39 2.48 -10.26 8.33
C GLY A 39 1.61 -11.39 7.80
N ALA A 40 0.68 -11.10 6.89
CA ALA A 40 -0.12 -12.13 6.21
C ALA A 40 0.77 -13.08 5.39
N GLY A 41 1.79 -12.55 4.71
CA GLY A 41 2.80 -13.35 4.02
C GLY A 41 3.61 -14.22 4.99
N PHE A 42 4.05 -13.63 6.09
CA PHE A 42 4.79 -14.36 7.14
C PHE A 42 3.94 -15.48 7.77
N GLU A 43 2.69 -15.25 8.07
CA GLU A 43 1.82 -16.28 8.64
C GLU A 43 1.65 -17.48 7.70
N ALA A 44 1.40 -17.21 6.42
CA ALA A 44 1.15 -18.24 5.43
C ALA A 44 2.42 -18.99 4.97
N PHE A 45 3.55 -18.28 4.82
CA PHE A 45 4.75 -18.80 4.15
C PHE A 45 6.05 -18.64 4.96
N LYS A 46 6.00 -18.08 6.17
CA LYS A 46 7.18 -17.73 7.00
C LYS A 46 8.12 -16.73 6.31
N ASP A 47 7.61 -15.98 5.35
CA ASP A 47 8.32 -14.92 4.62
C ASP A 47 7.39 -13.70 4.45
N PRO A 48 7.78 -12.48 4.89
CA PRO A 48 6.97 -11.28 4.69
C PRO A 48 6.81 -10.87 3.22
N LEU A 49 7.59 -11.43 2.29
CA LEU A 49 7.40 -11.33 0.84
C LEU A 49 7.56 -12.70 0.20
N PRO A 50 6.53 -13.54 0.17
CA PRO A 50 6.58 -14.84 -0.49
C PRO A 50 6.99 -14.73 -1.96
N LYS A 51 7.71 -15.74 -2.46
CA LYS A 51 8.15 -15.76 -3.86
C LYS A 51 6.97 -15.62 -4.83
N SER A 52 5.87 -16.31 -4.57
CA SER A 52 4.65 -16.23 -5.40
C SER A 52 4.08 -14.81 -5.47
N THR A 53 4.12 -14.06 -4.36
CA THR A 53 3.69 -12.66 -4.31
C THR A 53 4.62 -11.77 -5.13
N LEU A 54 5.93 -11.99 -5.04
CA LEU A 54 6.91 -11.25 -5.84
C LEU A 54 6.75 -11.55 -7.33
N ASP A 55 6.61 -12.82 -7.70
CA ASP A 55 6.41 -13.24 -9.09
C ASP A 55 5.13 -12.61 -9.69
N LEU A 56 4.03 -12.58 -8.91
CA LEU A 56 2.80 -11.90 -9.31
C LEU A 56 3.02 -10.39 -9.51
N ALA A 57 3.70 -9.73 -8.58
CA ALA A 57 3.95 -8.30 -8.66
C ALA A 57 4.83 -7.93 -9.87
N LEU A 58 5.84 -8.76 -10.19
CA LEU A 58 6.70 -8.57 -11.37
C LEU A 58 5.96 -8.79 -12.69
N ALA A 59 4.96 -9.67 -12.72
CA ALA A 59 4.15 -9.96 -13.89
C ALA A 59 2.95 -9.02 -14.06
N ALA A 60 2.69 -8.14 -13.10
CA ALA A 60 1.56 -7.22 -13.12
C ALA A 60 1.94 -5.86 -13.75
N ASP A 61 0.97 -5.20 -14.38
CA ASP A 61 1.12 -3.83 -14.88
C ASP A 61 1.09 -2.80 -13.75
N ALA A 62 0.43 -3.12 -12.64
CA ALA A 62 0.35 -2.28 -11.44
C ALA A 62 0.21 -3.12 -10.16
N VAL A 63 0.64 -2.55 -9.04
CA VAL A 63 0.48 -3.14 -7.71
C VAL A 63 -0.38 -2.22 -6.85
N LEU A 64 -1.52 -2.73 -6.38
CA LEU A 64 -2.36 -2.08 -5.39
C LEU A 64 -2.04 -2.66 -4.01
N LEU A 65 -1.31 -1.89 -3.20
CA LEU A 65 -0.90 -2.30 -1.87
C LEU A 65 -1.72 -1.55 -0.81
N GLY A 66 -2.21 -2.30 0.18
CA GLY A 66 -2.95 -1.74 1.31
C GLY A 66 -2.03 -1.15 2.39
N ALA A 67 -1.94 -1.83 3.51
CA ALA A 67 -1.06 -1.43 4.61
C ALA A 67 -0.24 -2.64 5.09
N VAL A 68 0.97 -2.36 5.56
CA VAL A 68 1.89 -3.38 6.07
C VAL A 68 2.32 -2.99 7.47
N GLY A 69 2.27 -3.95 8.37
CA GLY A 69 2.59 -3.79 9.78
C GLY A 69 1.38 -3.95 10.70
N HIS A 70 1.61 -4.58 11.84
CA HIS A 70 0.63 -4.72 12.91
C HIS A 70 1.40 -5.04 14.19
N TRP A 71 0.95 -4.51 15.34
CA TRP A 71 1.61 -4.65 16.64
C TRP A 71 1.93 -6.10 17.04
N LYS A 72 1.14 -7.09 16.60
CA LYS A 72 1.39 -8.51 16.88
C LYS A 72 2.71 -9.04 16.30
N TYR A 73 3.28 -8.33 15.31
CA TYR A 73 4.55 -8.70 14.67
C TYR A 73 5.77 -7.99 15.23
N ASP A 74 5.61 -7.06 16.18
CA ASP A 74 6.72 -6.25 16.73
C ASP A 74 7.81 -7.11 17.41
N LYS A 75 7.42 -8.30 17.93
CA LYS A 75 8.34 -9.24 18.57
C LYS A 75 9.10 -10.13 17.58
N LEU A 76 8.77 -10.10 16.29
CA LEU A 76 9.49 -10.89 15.29
C LEU A 76 10.91 -10.38 15.09
N PRO A 77 11.85 -11.27 14.72
CA PRO A 77 13.18 -10.87 14.24
C PRO A 77 13.05 -9.83 13.12
N ARG A 78 13.99 -8.88 13.07
CA ARG A 78 13.93 -7.74 12.15
C ARG A 78 13.69 -8.14 10.68
N ASP A 79 14.32 -9.24 10.26
CA ASP A 79 14.22 -9.71 8.86
C ASP A 79 12.86 -10.37 8.53
N MET A 80 12.10 -10.77 9.55
CA MET A 80 10.78 -11.39 9.42
C MET A 80 9.64 -10.41 9.65
N ARG A 81 9.94 -9.16 9.99
CA ARG A 81 8.91 -8.13 10.18
C ARG A 81 8.22 -7.77 8.87
N PRO A 82 6.93 -7.42 8.92
CA PRO A 82 6.13 -7.04 7.74
C PRO A 82 6.80 -5.98 6.87
N GLU A 83 7.43 -4.97 7.47
CA GLU A 83 8.08 -3.84 6.79
C GLU A 83 9.23 -4.30 5.87
N ARG A 84 9.89 -5.43 6.19
CA ARG A 84 10.93 -6.00 5.32
C ARG A 84 10.34 -6.48 4.00
N GLY A 85 9.11 -7.02 4.02
CA GLY A 85 8.39 -7.37 2.79
C GLY A 85 8.18 -6.16 1.89
N LEU A 86 7.74 -5.04 2.48
CA LEU A 86 7.54 -3.78 1.75
C LEU A 86 8.85 -3.23 1.15
N LEU A 87 9.96 -3.28 1.89
CA LEU A 87 11.25 -2.81 1.39
C LEU A 87 11.76 -3.71 0.25
N ARG A 88 11.63 -5.03 0.41
CA ARG A 88 12.06 -6.01 -0.61
C ARG A 88 11.27 -5.86 -1.92
N ILE A 89 9.95 -5.72 -1.86
CA ILE A 89 9.14 -5.58 -3.08
C ILE A 89 9.48 -4.27 -3.82
N ARG A 90 9.68 -3.15 -3.09
CA ARG A 90 10.11 -1.88 -3.69
C ARG A 90 11.45 -2.01 -4.41
N GLN A 91 12.41 -2.67 -3.81
CA GLN A 91 13.72 -2.93 -4.41
C GLN A 91 13.59 -3.84 -5.64
N SER A 92 12.84 -4.92 -5.55
CA SER A 92 12.68 -5.89 -6.65
C SER A 92 11.94 -5.31 -7.86
N LEU A 93 11.04 -4.35 -7.63
CA LEU A 93 10.32 -3.63 -8.68
C LEU A 93 11.09 -2.40 -9.20
N ASN A 94 12.32 -2.16 -8.72
CA ASN A 94 13.14 -0.98 -9.07
C ASN A 94 12.42 0.36 -8.89
N LEU A 95 11.62 0.49 -7.83
CA LEU A 95 10.89 1.72 -7.55
C LEU A 95 11.87 2.78 -7.03
N PHE A 96 12.04 3.86 -7.78
CA PHE A 96 13.05 4.91 -7.53
C PHE A 96 12.47 6.17 -6.88
N ALA A 97 11.16 6.34 -6.86
CA ALA A 97 10.51 7.51 -6.30
C ALA A 97 9.29 7.16 -5.46
N ASN A 98 9.13 7.84 -4.34
CA ASN A 98 7.93 7.81 -3.52
C ASN A 98 7.25 9.18 -3.64
N LEU A 99 6.11 9.23 -4.31
CA LEU A 99 5.36 10.46 -4.54
C LEU A 99 4.25 10.60 -3.50
N ARG A 100 4.25 11.69 -2.75
CA ARG A 100 3.28 11.98 -1.68
C ARG A 100 2.62 13.32 -1.93
N PRO A 101 1.46 13.36 -2.60
CA PRO A 101 0.69 14.58 -2.73
C PRO A 101 0.09 14.98 -1.38
N ALA A 102 0.19 16.26 -1.04
CA ALA A 102 -0.45 16.88 0.11
C ALA A 102 -1.32 18.03 -0.40
N ILE A 103 -2.59 17.73 -0.59
CA ILE A 103 -3.59 18.68 -1.11
C ILE A 103 -4.56 19.03 0.00
N MET A 104 -4.77 20.32 0.24
CA MET A 104 -5.79 20.78 1.18
C MET A 104 -7.11 21.02 0.46
N PHE A 105 -8.11 20.24 0.82
CA PHE A 105 -9.47 20.45 0.36
C PHE A 105 -10.12 21.63 1.12
N SER A 106 -10.78 22.53 0.41
CA SER A 106 -11.42 23.73 0.99
C SER A 106 -12.37 23.40 2.15
N GLU A 107 -13.09 22.29 2.03
CA GLU A 107 -14.05 21.79 3.00
C GLU A 107 -13.39 21.33 4.32
N LEU A 108 -12.08 21.03 4.30
CA LEU A 108 -11.32 20.50 5.42
C LEU A 108 -10.39 21.52 6.07
N ILE A 109 -10.33 22.76 5.59
CA ILE A 109 -9.45 23.81 6.12
C ILE A 109 -9.66 24.01 7.62
N HIS A 110 -10.91 23.98 8.08
CA HIS A 110 -11.28 24.18 9.49
C HIS A 110 -10.82 23.04 10.41
N ALA A 111 -10.50 21.85 9.86
CA ALA A 111 -9.98 20.72 10.63
C ALA A 111 -8.45 20.79 10.85
N SER A 112 -7.77 21.75 10.21
CA SER A 112 -6.33 21.95 10.37
C SER A 112 -6.03 22.67 11.70
N SER A 113 -4.93 22.30 12.35
CA SER A 113 -4.37 23.03 13.48
C SER A 113 -3.63 24.31 13.06
N LEU A 114 -3.36 24.48 11.76
CA LEU A 114 -2.76 25.70 11.22
C LEU A 114 -3.84 26.70 10.83
N LYS A 115 -3.48 27.98 10.77
CA LYS A 115 -4.37 29.04 10.32
C LYS A 115 -4.87 28.79 8.89
N ALA A 116 -6.13 29.13 8.64
CA ALA A 116 -6.76 28.95 7.33
C ALA A 116 -5.97 29.61 6.19
N GLU A 117 -5.43 30.79 6.40
CA GLU A 117 -4.61 31.54 5.45
C GLU A 117 -3.30 30.84 5.05
N VAL A 118 -2.79 29.95 5.91
CA VAL A 118 -1.56 29.17 5.68
C VAL A 118 -1.83 27.92 4.85
N VAL A 119 -2.98 27.29 5.04
CA VAL A 119 -3.31 25.98 4.41
C VAL A 119 -4.23 26.10 3.20
N SER A 120 -4.89 27.25 3.03
CA SER A 120 -5.80 27.48 1.91
C SER A 120 -5.05 27.40 0.57
N GLY A 121 -5.53 26.55 -0.34
CA GLY A 121 -4.92 26.33 -1.65
C GLY A 121 -3.59 25.57 -1.63
N LEU A 122 -3.24 24.94 -0.52
CA LEU A 122 -2.02 24.13 -0.43
C LEU A 122 -2.12 22.93 -1.39
N ASP A 123 -1.14 22.86 -2.30
CA ASP A 123 -0.94 21.75 -3.24
C ASP A 123 0.57 21.50 -3.37
N ILE A 124 1.04 20.49 -2.66
CA ILE A 124 2.47 20.14 -2.57
C ILE A 124 2.65 18.68 -2.99
N LEU A 125 3.61 18.42 -3.88
CA LEU A 125 4.07 17.07 -4.15
C LEU A 125 5.43 16.85 -3.49
N ILE A 126 5.44 15.98 -2.48
CA ILE A 126 6.68 15.57 -1.80
C ILE A 126 7.26 14.37 -2.56
N VAL A 127 8.43 14.56 -3.14
CA VAL A 127 9.20 13.49 -3.81
C VAL A 127 10.30 13.02 -2.86
N ARG A 128 10.31 11.70 -2.59
CA ARG A 128 11.27 11.08 -1.65
C ARG A 128 11.93 9.85 -2.28
#